data_bd29c58e9d119a256f33e6f7d20d43c0
#
_entry.id   bd29c58e9d119a256f33e6f7d20d43c0
#
_cell.length_a   1.000
_cell.length_b   1.000
_cell.length_c   1.000
_cell.angle_alpha   90.00
_cell.angle_beta   90.00
_cell.angle_gamma   90.00
#
_symmetry.space_group_name_H-M   'P 1'
#
loop_
_entity.id
_entity.type
_entity.pdbx_description
1 polymer ?
#
loop_
_entity_poly.entity_id
_entity_poly.type
_entity_poly.pdbx_seq_one_letter_code
_entity_poly.pdbx_strand_id
1 'polypeptide(L)'
;IRVCATSDWKPYEMVDDDGHQAGIAADFMALMAQRGGFVLETVPTRSRTESLDYIQAHKCDILALAAEAAERKHTLDFTTPYLQVPNVIATSVNRPFVDRIEDLKDKPLGLLRDSDFHQLLRTRYPGIRLVEVDSERYGIAQTQKGELFGYIGSMASIGYLLQKQRIADIKIGGRLFDDWPLGVATRNDQPQLHTIFQKLVDSLEATERQQILDRWFAVQNAPEFDYRLMWKILAGALLVLLGFLYWSQKLRRLNLQLAAANAQLQEITLLDPLTGLHNRKYL
;
A
#
# COMPACT_ATOMS: atom_id res chain seq x y z
N ILE A 1 -20.11 21.29 -9.63
CA ILE A 1 -18.72 21.64 -9.99
C ILE A 1 -18.06 20.39 -10.51
N ARG A 2 -17.46 20.47 -11.72
CA ARG A 2 -16.82 19.34 -12.39
C ARG A 2 -15.35 19.28 -12.00
N VAL A 3 -14.92 18.12 -11.49
CA VAL A 3 -13.54 17.87 -11.10
C VAL A 3 -12.91 16.86 -12.07
N CYS A 4 -11.84 17.25 -12.74
CA CYS A 4 -11.01 16.30 -13.48
C CYS A 4 -10.24 15.41 -12.51
N ALA A 5 -10.35 14.08 -12.68
CA ALA A 5 -9.67 13.09 -11.86
C ALA A 5 -8.90 12.09 -12.74
N THR A 6 -7.62 11.93 -12.46
CA THR A 6 -6.79 10.93 -13.14
C THR A 6 -6.81 9.60 -12.39
N SER A 7 -6.78 8.49 -13.11
CA SER A 7 -6.72 7.15 -12.51
C SER A 7 -5.28 6.67 -12.23
N ASP A 8 -4.28 7.45 -12.58
CA ASP A 8 -2.89 6.98 -12.69
C ASP A 8 -1.96 7.46 -11.58
N TRP A 9 -2.50 8.11 -10.53
CA TRP A 9 -1.68 8.62 -9.43
C TRP A 9 -2.13 8.09 -8.05
N LYS A 10 -2.10 6.77 -7.91
CA LYS A 10 -2.47 6.09 -6.66
C LYS A 10 -1.43 6.29 -5.56
N PRO A 11 -1.83 6.48 -4.30
CA PRO A 11 -3.19 6.57 -3.76
C PRO A 11 -3.78 7.99 -3.76
N TYR A 12 -3.14 8.97 -4.37
CA TYR A 12 -3.59 10.36 -4.34
C TYR A 12 -4.84 10.59 -5.17
N GLU A 13 -4.84 10.17 -6.42
CA GLU A 13 -5.98 10.25 -7.31
C GLU A 13 -6.25 8.89 -7.97
N MET A 14 -7.48 8.46 -7.91
CA MET A 14 -8.00 7.25 -8.54
C MET A 14 -9.41 7.52 -9.08
N VAL A 15 -9.81 6.70 -10.01
CA VAL A 15 -11.21 6.58 -10.42
C VAL A 15 -11.62 5.14 -10.13
N ASP A 16 -12.73 4.95 -9.43
CA ASP A 16 -13.27 3.63 -9.13
C ASP A 16 -13.97 3.00 -10.36
N ASP A 17 -14.45 1.78 -10.20
CA ASP A 17 -15.11 1.04 -11.28
C ASP A 17 -16.45 1.67 -11.69
N ASP A 18 -17.06 2.49 -10.82
CA ASP A 18 -18.31 3.23 -11.08
C ASP A 18 -18.05 4.62 -11.68
N GLY A 19 -16.79 5.00 -11.88
CA GLY A 19 -16.38 6.25 -12.48
C GLY A 19 -16.30 7.43 -11.51
N HIS A 20 -16.36 7.19 -10.19
CA HIS A 20 -16.23 8.22 -9.18
C HIS A 20 -14.76 8.45 -8.80
N GLN A 21 -14.44 9.69 -8.43
CA GLN A 21 -13.15 10.02 -7.88
C GLN A 21 -12.94 9.30 -6.54
N ALA A 22 -11.80 8.65 -6.37
CA ALA A 22 -11.37 8.00 -5.15
C ALA A 22 -9.92 8.42 -4.83
N GLY A 23 -9.44 8.09 -3.64
CA GLY A 23 -8.09 8.46 -3.21
C GLY A 23 -8.08 9.61 -2.22
N ILE A 24 -6.87 10.03 -1.85
CA ILE A 24 -6.65 11.12 -0.88
C ILE A 24 -7.33 12.41 -1.34
N ALA A 25 -7.25 12.72 -2.64
CA ALA A 25 -7.90 13.91 -3.22
C ALA A 25 -9.41 13.87 -3.06
N ALA A 26 -10.03 12.70 -3.29
CA ALA A 26 -11.47 12.53 -3.16
C ALA A 26 -11.97 12.80 -1.73
N ASP A 27 -11.25 12.32 -0.71
CA ASP A 27 -11.60 12.56 0.69
C ASP A 27 -11.54 14.06 1.04
N PHE A 28 -10.50 14.78 0.60
CA PHE A 28 -10.41 16.22 0.77
C PHE A 28 -11.51 16.96 0.02
N MET A 29 -11.78 16.57 -1.23
CA MET A 29 -12.83 17.18 -2.05
C MET A 29 -14.22 16.95 -1.45
N ALA A 30 -14.49 15.76 -0.92
CA ALA A 30 -15.76 15.46 -0.25
C ALA A 30 -15.97 16.34 1.00
N LEU A 31 -14.92 16.53 1.81
CA LEU A 31 -14.97 17.42 2.96
C LEU A 31 -15.23 18.88 2.54
N MET A 32 -14.54 19.36 1.51
CA MET A 32 -14.74 20.72 0.98
C MET A 32 -16.15 20.90 0.38
N ALA A 33 -16.64 19.90 -0.35
CA ALA A 33 -17.98 19.92 -0.95
C ALA A 33 -19.08 19.95 0.13
N GLN A 34 -18.92 19.16 1.20
CA GLN A 34 -19.83 19.18 2.34
C GLN A 34 -19.88 20.56 3.01
N ARG A 35 -18.73 21.22 3.22
CA ARG A 35 -18.65 22.55 3.82
C ARG A 35 -19.19 23.64 2.91
N GLY A 36 -18.91 23.52 1.63
CA GLY A 36 -19.35 24.49 0.62
C GLY A 36 -20.80 24.32 0.19
N GLY A 37 -21.46 23.21 0.54
CA GLY A 37 -22.85 22.93 0.17
C GLY A 37 -23.05 22.72 -1.33
N PHE A 38 -22.07 22.15 -2.04
CA PHE A 38 -22.16 21.87 -3.47
C PHE A 38 -21.87 20.39 -3.79
N VAL A 39 -22.26 19.98 -4.99
CA VAL A 39 -22.01 18.63 -5.49
C VAL A 39 -20.83 18.66 -6.46
N LEU A 40 -19.97 17.64 -6.34
CA LEU A 40 -18.88 17.38 -7.29
C LEU A 40 -19.32 16.32 -8.31
N GLU A 41 -19.00 16.60 -9.56
CA GLU A 41 -19.15 15.67 -10.68
C GLU A 41 -17.75 15.28 -11.16
N THR A 42 -17.44 13.99 -11.11
CA THR A 42 -16.15 13.49 -11.56
C THR A 42 -16.10 13.41 -13.07
N VAL A 43 -15.07 14.01 -13.66
CA VAL A 43 -14.73 13.86 -15.08
C VAL A 43 -13.46 13.02 -15.18
N PRO A 44 -13.56 11.71 -15.51
CA PRO A 44 -12.41 10.84 -15.58
C PRO A 44 -11.45 11.24 -16.69
N THR A 45 -10.16 11.20 -16.42
CA THR A 45 -9.08 11.43 -17.37
C THR A 45 -8.03 10.34 -17.27
N ARG A 46 -7.29 10.09 -18.34
CA ARG A 46 -6.28 9.04 -18.42
C ARG A 46 -4.91 9.49 -17.92
N SER A 47 -4.65 10.79 -17.99
CA SER A 47 -3.37 11.38 -17.63
C SER A 47 -3.54 12.80 -17.12
N ARG A 48 -2.50 13.31 -16.49
CA ARG A 48 -2.43 14.72 -16.06
C ARG A 48 -2.53 15.68 -17.25
N THR A 49 -1.90 15.36 -18.36
CA THR A 49 -1.97 16.16 -19.58
C THR A 49 -3.39 16.26 -20.10
N GLU A 50 -4.12 15.14 -20.18
CA GLU A 50 -5.54 15.13 -20.57
C GLU A 50 -6.41 15.96 -19.62
N SER A 51 -6.12 15.92 -18.30
CA SER A 51 -6.84 16.77 -17.33
C SER A 51 -6.62 18.26 -17.62
N LEU A 52 -5.40 18.66 -17.97
CA LEU A 52 -5.09 20.04 -18.35
C LEU A 52 -5.77 20.45 -19.65
N ASP A 53 -5.81 19.59 -20.65
CA ASP A 53 -6.53 19.83 -21.90
C ASP A 53 -8.03 19.98 -21.66
N TYR A 54 -8.61 19.17 -20.75
CA TYR A 54 -10.02 19.23 -20.38
C TYR A 54 -10.38 20.51 -19.65
N ILE A 55 -9.50 21.00 -18.78
CA ILE A 55 -9.67 22.32 -18.13
C ILE A 55 -9.69 23.43 -19.20
N GLN A 56 -8.73 23.44 -20.14
CA GLN A 56 -8.67 24.42 -21.21
C GLN A 56 -9.90 24.34 -22.13
N ALA A 57 -10.39 23.13 -22.38
CA ALA A 57 -11.58 22.88 -23.18
C ALA A 57 -12.90 23.08 -22.39
N HIS A 58 -12.86 23.60 -21.17
CA HIS A 58 -14.02 23.84 -20.29
C HIS A 58 -14.85 22.58 -19.97
N LYS A 59 -14.24 21.39 -20.06
CA LYS A 59 -14.88 20.12 -19.69
C LYS A 59 -14.84 19.88 -18.19
N CYS A 60 -13.82 20.41 -17.48
CA CYS A 60 -13.72 20.45 -16.03
C CYS A 60 -13.61 21.88 -15.54
N ASP A 61 -13.89 22.09 -14.27
CA ASP A 61 -13.84 23.39 -13.62
C ASP A 61 -12.63 23.50 -12.68
N ILE A 62 -12.20 22.36 -12.10
CA ILE A 62 -11.11 22.29 -11.12
C ILE A 62 -10.22 21.04 -11.31
N LEU A 63 -9.00 21.14 -10.75
CA LEU A 63 -8.11 20.03 -10.46
C LEU A 63 -7.93 19.95 -8.94
N ALA A 64 -8.16 18.78 -8.35
CA ALA A 64 -8.10 18.61 -6.91
C ALA A 64 -6.68 18.78 -6.35
N LEU A 65 -5.67 18.22 -7.04
CA LEU A 65 -4.27 18.27 -6.66
C LEU A 65 -3.45 18.90 -7.78
N ALA A 66 -2.96 20.10 -7.56
CA ALA A 66 -2.13 20.81 -8.53
C ALA A 66 -1.02 21.60 -7.83
N ALA A 67 0.19 21.49 -8.34
CA ALA A 67 1.27 22.40 -7.98
C ALA A 67 1.16 23.69 -8.78
N GLU A 68 1.47 24.79 -8.12
CA GLU A 68 1.57 26.08 -8.79
C GLU A 68 2.73 26.04 -9.80
N ALA A 69 2.43 26.36 -11.05
CA ALA A 69 3.39 26.44 -12.13
C ALA A 69 3.22 27.75 -12.89
N ALA A 70 4.32 28.49 -13.07
CA ALA A 70 4.31 29.80 -13.70
C ALA A 70 3.69 29.76 -15.10
N GLU A 71 3.96 28.69 -15.86
CA GLU A 71 3.45 28.53 -17.23
C GLU A 71 1.95 28.32 -17.29
N ARG A 72 1.30 27.92 -16.19
CA ARG A 72 -0.13 27.63 -16.13
C ARG A 72 -0.95 28.78 -15.56
N LYS A 73 -0.31 29.81 -15.02
CA LYS A 73 -1.01 30.98 -14.44
C LYS A 73 -1.84 31.77 -15.46
N HIS A 74 -1.61 31.56 -16.74
CA HIS A 74 -2.42 32.20 -17.79
C HIS A 74 -3.80 31.53 -17.98
N THR A 75 -4.00 30.31 -17.45
CA THR A 75 -5.26 29.55 -17.57
C THR A 75 -5.83 29.13 -16.23
N LEU A 76 -5.00 29.05 -15.19
CA LEU A 76 -5.36 28.51 -13.88
C LEU A 76 -4.97 29.45 -12.75
N ASP A 77 -5.84 29.52 -11.74
CA ASP A 77 -5.55 30.08 -10.43
C ASP A 77 -5.34 28.94 -9.44
N PHE A 78 -4.39 29.11 -8.52
CA PHE A 78 -4.00 28.07 -7.55
C PHE A 78 -4.30 28.54 -6.13
N THR A 79 -4.96 27.74 -5.33
CA THR A 79 -5.12 27.99 -3.90
C THR A 79 -3.79 27.81 -3.16
N THR A 80 -3.73 28.26 -1.92
CA THR A 80 -2.66 27.83 -1.01
C THR A 80 -2.62 26.31 -0.93
N PRO A 81 -1.42 25.70 -0.79
CA PRO A 81 -1.29 24.25 -0.71
C PRO A 81 -1.98 23.70 0.55
N TYR A 82 -2.78 22.67 0.40
CA TYR A 82 -3.40 21.96 1.52
C TYR A 82 -2.77 20.58 1.75
N LEU A 83 -1.96 20.08 0.81
CA LEU A 83 -1.25 18.81 0.90
C LEU A 83 0.23 19.00 0.55
N GLN A 84 1.10 18.44 1.39
CA GLN A 84 2.53 18.34 1.14
C GLN A 84 2.86 16.88 0.80
N VAL A 85 3.45 16.65 -0.37
CA VAL A 85 3.76 15.30 -0.86
C VAL A 85 5.25 15.06 -0.74
N PRO A 86 5.70 14.21 0.20
CA PRO A 86 7.10 13.84 0.30
C PRO A 86 7.56 13.07 -0.93
N ASN A 87 8.66 13.52 -1.54
CA ASN A 87 9.28 12.83 -2.66
C ASN A 87 10.51 12.06 -2.21
N VAL A 88 10.69 10.87 -2.79
CA VAL A 88 11.74 9.94 -2.43
C VAL A 88 12.41 9.35 -3.67
N ILE A 89 13.56 8.74 -3.45
CA ILE A 89 14.28 7.96 -4.47
C ILE A 89 14.13 6.49 -4.11
N ALA A 90 13.44 5.72 -4.93
CA ALA A 90 13.40 4.27 -4.84
C ALA A 90 14.66 3.68 -5.48
N THR A 91 15.38 2.82 -4.78
CA THR A 91 16.61 2.17 -5.27
C THR A 91 16.58 0.68 -4.95
N SER A 92 17.48 -0.08 -5.58
CA SER A 92 17.69 -1.48 -5.16
C SER A 92 18.10 -1.55 -3.68
N VAL A 93 17.63 -2.59 -2.97
CA VAL A 93 17.95 -2.84 -1.55
C VAL A 93 19.44 -2.92 -1.28
N ASN A 94 20.24 -3.34 -2.28
CA ASN A 94 21.70 -3.49 -2.19
C ASN A 94 22.45 -2.15 -2.27
N ARG A 95 21.80 -1.04 -2.58
CA ARG A 95 22.43 0.27 -2.65
C ARG A 95 22.44 0.97 -1.29
N PRO A 96 23.49 1.75 -0.97
CA PRO A 96 23.48 2.58 0.23
C PRO A 96 22.35 3.61 0.17
N PHE A 97 21.99 4.14 1.33
CA PHE A 97 21.05 5.25 1.41
C PHE A 97 21.69 6.51 0.79
N VAL A 98 20.87 7.27 0.09
CA VAL A 98 21.27 8.51 -0.59
C VAL A 98 20.86 9.69 0.29
N ASP A 99 21.83 10.30 0.94
CA ASP A 99 21.59 11.46 1.81
C ASP A 99 21.36 12.73 0.99
N ARG A 100 22.03 12.86 -0.14
CA ARG A 100 21.97 14.04 -1.00
C ARG A 100 21.82 13.64 -2.45
N ILE A 101 20.82 14.19 -3.11
CA ILE A 101 20.57 13.92 -4.55
C ILE A 101 21.74 14.42 -5.43
N GLU A 102 22.44 15.46 -5.02
CA GLU A 102 23.58 16.02 -5.75
C GLU A 102 24.74 15.02 -5.93
N ASP A 103 24.81 14.00 -5.07
CA ASP A 103 25.83 12.95 -5.18
C ASP A 103 25.51 11.96 -6.32
N LEU A 104 24.35 12.13 -6.96
CA LEU A 104 23.86 11.27 -8.04
C LEU A 104 23.93 11.92 -9.43
N LYS A 105 24.71 12.98 -9.62
CA LYS A 105 24.79 13.75 -10.90
C LYS A 105 24.98 12.87 -12.13
N ASP A 106 25.84 11.85 -12.03
CA ASP A 106 26.14 10.96 -13.16
C ASP A 106 25.26 9.72 -13.24
N LYS A 107 24.32 9.58 -12.31
CA LYS A 107 23.45 8.39 -12.24
C LYS A 107 22.11 8.65 -12.93
N PRO A 108 21.63 7.73 -13.79
CA PRO A 108 20.32 7.89 -14.41
C PRO A 108 19.22 7.68 -13.37
N LEU A 109 18.41 8.71 -13.14
CA LEU A 109 17.25 8.67 -12.24
C LEU A 109 15.97 8.74 -13.07
N GLY A 110 15.11 7.74 -12.90
CA GLY A 110 13.81 7.70 -13.57
C GLY A 110 12.85 8.70 -12.94
N LEU A 111 12.04 9.32 -13.76
CA LEU A 111 10.96 10.21 -13.35
C LEU A 111 9.80 10.06 -14.33
N LEU A 112 8.56 10.10 -13.85
CA LEU A 112 7.37 10.02 -14.68
C LEU A 112 7.35 11.18 -15.69
N ARG A 113 7.14 10.85 -16.98
CA ARG A 113 6.92 11.85 -18.02
C ARG A 113 5.71 12.72 -17.65
N ASP A 114 5.74 13.98 -18.02
CA ASP A 114 4.68 14.97 -17.74
C ASP A 114 4.40 15.21 -16.24
N SER A 115 5.31 14.76 -15.36
CA SER A 115 5.22 15.08 -13.93
C SER A 115 5.50 16.58 -13.73
N ASP A 116 4.59 17.28 -13.05
CA ASP A 116 4.82 18.68 -12.64
C ASP A 116 6.11 18.82 -11.80
N PHE A 117 6.54 17.73 -11.16
CA PHE A 117 7.77 17.66 -10.37
C PHE A 117 9.04 17.69 -11.23
N HIS A 118 8.95 17.33 -12.51
CA HIS A 118 10.08 17.30 -13.45
C HIS A 118 10.74 18.68 -13.61
N GLN A 119 9.93 19.72 -13.76
CA GLN A 119 10.42 21.08 -13.91
C GLN A 119 11.06 21.62 -12.62
N LEU A 120 10.45 21.32 -11.48
CA LEU A 120 11.02 21.65 -10.18
C LEU A 120 12.41 21.04 -10.02
N LEU A 121 12.56 19.75 -10.35
CA LEU A 121 13.85 19.06 -10.26
C LEU A 121 14.89 19.64 -11.20
N ARG A 122 14.53 19.94 -12.45
CA ARG A 122 15.47 20.56 -13.40
C ARG A 122 15.95 21.94 -12.95
N THR A 123 15.06 22.73 -12.35
CA THR A 123 15.41 24.07 -11.84
C THR A 123 16.27 23.96 -10.58
N ARG A 124 15.92 23.07 -9.68
CA ARG A 124 16.60 22.94 -8.37
C ARG A 124 17.92 22.18 -8.47
N TYR A 125 17.97 21.16 -9.33
CA TYR A 125 19.10 20.24 -9.48
C TYR A 125 19.53 20.10 -10.94
N PRO A 126 20.04 21.15 -11.57
CA PRO A 126 20.31 21.18 -13.03
C PRO A 126 21.37 20.17 -13.49
N GLY A 127 22.16 19.61 -12.56
CA GLY A 127 23.19 18.60 -12.86
C GLY A 127 22.72 17.15 -12.78
N ILE A 128 21.45 16.88 -12.43
CA ILE A 128 20.95 15.52 -12.29
C ILE A 128 20.52 14.96 -13.65
N ARG A 129 20.94 13.72 -13.93
CA ARG A 129 20.54 13.00 -15.14
C ARG A 129 19.16 12.37 -14.95
N LEU A 130 18.11 13.08 -15.37
CA LEU A 130 16.74 12.59 -15.37
C LEU A 130 16.43 11.81 -16.66
N VAL A 131 15.79 10.65 -16.49
CA VAL A 131 15.31 9.78 -17.57
C VAL A 131 13.79 9.69 -17.45
N GLU A 132 13.08 10.16 -18.46
CA GLU A 132 11.62 10.10 -18.47
C GLU A 132 11.14 8.67 -18.69
N VAL A 133 10.15 8.25 -17.88
CA VAL A 133 9.49 6.96 -18.00
C VAL A 133 7.98 7.15 -18.16
N ASP A 134 7.33 6.21 -18.85
CA ASP A 134 5.90 6.32 -19.18
C ASP A 134 4.97 5.92 -18.00
N SER A 135 5.51 5.22 -17.00
CA SER A 135 4.76 4.87 -15.79
C SER A 135 5.70 4.61 -14.61
N GLU A 136 5.20 4.82 -13.37
CA GLU A 136 5.94 4.47 -12.14
C GLU A 136 6.36 3.00 -12.13
N ARG A 137 5.46 2.11 -12.54
CA ARG A 137 5.73 0.67 -12.65
C ARG A 137 6.93 0.38 -13.55
N TYR A 138 6.98 1.04 -14.70
CA TYR A 138 8.09 0.88 -15.65
C TYR A 138 9.39 1.43 -15.05
N GLY A 139 9.36 2.60 -14.41
CA GLY A 139 10.52 3.18 -13.74
C GLY A 139 11.08 2.29 -12.62
N ILE A 140 10.22 1.70 -11.80
CA ILE A 140 10.61 0.72 -10.77
C ILE A 140 11.19 -0.54 -11.41
N ALA A 141 10.58 -1.09 -12.46
CA ALA A 141 11.11 -2.26 -13.16
C ALA A 141 12.49 -2.00 -13.80
N GLN A 142 12.73 -0.84 -14.36
CA GLN A 142 14.04 -0.43 -14.87
C GLN A 142 15.08 -0.29 -13.74
N THR A 143 14.65 0.17 -12.56
CA THR A 143 15.52 0.23 -11.37
C THR A 143 15.89 -1.17 -10.87
N GLN A 144 14.93 -2.12 -10.89
CA GLN A 144 15.18 -3.53 -10.56
C GLN A 144 16.22 -4.17 -11.50
N LYS A 145 16.13 -3.90 -12.79
CA LYS A 145 17.09 -4.37 -13.82
C LYS A 145 18.46 -3.68 -13.73
N GLY A 146 18.58 -2.59 -12.97
CA GLY A 146 19.80 -1.80 -12.88
C GLY A 146 20.04 -0.85 -14.06
N GLU A 147 19.07 -0.69 -14.97
CA GLU A 147 19.10 0.26 -16.09
C GLU A 147 18.98 1.70 -15.60
N LEU A 148 18.20 1.90 -14.50
CA LEU A 148 18.19 3.13 -13.73
C LEU A 148 18.92 2.94 -12.40
N PHE A 149 19.56 3.99 -11.92
CA PHE A 149 20.10 4.01 -10.57
C PHE A 149 18.97 3.99 -9.53
N GLY A 150 17.91 4.74 -9.76
CA GLY A 150 16.75 4.84 -8.92
C GLY A 150 15.59 5.49 -9.67
N TYR A 151 14.41 5.45 -9.05
CA TYR A 151 13.21 6.11 -9.53
C TYR A 151 12.77 7.17 -8.52
N ILE A 152 12.53 8.39 -9.00
CA ILE A 152 12.03 9.51 -8.20
C ILE A 152 10.50 9.55 -8.29
N GLY A 153 9.84 9.59 -7.16
CA GLY A 153 8.39 9.72 -7.08
C GLY A 153 7.92 10.01 -5.67
N SER A 154 6.62 10.11 -5.49
CA SER A 154 6.05 10.34 -4.16
C SER A 154 6.25 9.13 -3.25
N MET A 155 6.49 9.38 -1.97
CA MET A 155 6.65 8.30 -0.99
C MET A 155 5.45 7.35 -0.97
N ALA A 156 4.24 7.91 -1.02
CA ALA A 156 3.01 7.10 -0.95
C ALA A 156 2.75 6.31 -2.23
N SER A 157 2.97 6.88 -3.43
CA SER A 157 2.78 6.14 -4.69
C SER A 157 3.77 4.98 -4.79
N ILE A 158 5.04 5.24 -4.50
CA ILE A 158 6.08 4.20 -4.51
C ILE A 158 5.74 3.13 -3.48
N GLY A 159 5.42 3.51 -2.23
CA GLY A 159 5.05 2.57 -1.18
C GLY A 159 3.84 1.71 -1.56
N TYR A 160 2.79 2.32 -2.11
CA TYR A 160 1.62 1.62 -2.62
C TYR A 160 1.97 0.61 -3.72
N LEU A 161 2.82 1.02 -4.68
CA LEU A 161 3.24 0.16 -5.78
C LEU A 161 4.07 -1.03 -5.30
N LEU A 162 5.07 -0.79 -4.43
CA LEU A 162 5.92 -1.83 -3.88
C LEU A 162 5.11 -2.86 -3.10
N GLN A 163 4.17 -2.41 -2.26
CA GLN A 163 3.32 -3.29 -1.48
C GLN A 163 2.36 -4.08 -2.36
N LYS A 164 1.62 -3.42 -3.25
CA LYS A 164 0.62 -4.06 -4.10
C LYS A 164 1.22 -5.11 -5.03
N GLN A 165 2.43 -4.88 -5.53
CA GLN A 165 3.12 -5.81 -6.42
C GLN A 165 4.09 -6.76 -5.69
N ARG A 166 4.16 -6.65 -4.34
CA ARG A 166 5.06 -7.48 -3.51
C ARG A 166 6.53 -7.39 -3.95
N ILE A 167 6.97 -6.18 -4.31
CA ILE A 167 8.35 -5.91 -4.73
C ILE A 167 9.21 -5.79 -3.48
N ALA A 168 10.12 -6.73 -3.26
CA ALA A 168 10.97 -6.81 -2.07
C ALA A 168 12.43 -6.37 -2.31
N ASP A 169 12.85 -6.25 -3.56
CA ASP A 169 14.21 -5.92 -3.98
C ASP A 169 14.44 -4.42 -4.23
N ILE A 170 13.39 -3.62 -4.08
CA ILE A 170 13.43 -2.16 -4.11
C ILE A 170 13.07 -1.61 -2.72
N LYS A 171 13.77 -0.56 -2.31
CA LYS A 171 13.52 0.19 -1.07
C LYS A 171 13.45 1.69 -1.33
N ILE A 172 12.91 2.43 -0.38
CA ILE A 172 13.13 3.88 -0.30
C ILE A 172 14.58 4.09 0.09
N GLY A 173 15.39 4.47 -0.88
CA GLY A 173 16.85 4.61 -0.77
C GLY A 173 17.32 6.03 -0.57
N GLY A 174 16.43 7.02 -0.58
CA GLY A 174 16.75 8.43 -0.31
C GLY A 174 15.49 9.28 -0.21
N ARG A 175 15.59 10.44 0.44
CA ARG A 175 14.51 11.43 0.48
C ARG A 175 14.97 12.71 -0.20
N LEU A 176 14.08 13.33 -0.96
CA LEU A 176 14.27 14.69 -1.46
C LEU A 176 13.84 15.67 -0.36
N PHE A 177 14.59 16.75 -0.18
CA PHE A 177 14.31 17.71 0.89
C PHE A 177 13.09 18.58 0.60
N ASP A 178 12.68 18.69 -0.67
CA ASP A 178 11.55 19.49 -1.07
C ASP A 178 10.30 18.60 -1.17
N ASP A 179 9.38 18.80 -0.23
CA ASP A 179 8.03 18.25 -0.36
C ASP A 179 7.30 19.00 -1.47
N TRP A 180 6.45 18.30 -2.18
CA TRP A 180 5.69 18.87 -3.29
C TRP A 180 4.39 19.50 -2.79
N PRO A 181 4.28 20.84 -2.80
CA PRO A 181 3.11 21.53 -2.32
C PRO A 181 1.97 21.44 -3.35
N LEU A 182 0.82 20.91 -2.95
CA LEU A 182 -0.34 20.73 -3.80
C LEU A 182 -1.56 21.48 -3.24
N GLY A 183 -2.18 22.26 -4.08
CA GLY A 183 -3.44 22.96 -3.83
C GLY A 183 -4.52 22.55 -4.83
N VAL A 184 -5.66 23.24 -4.78
CA VAL A 184 -6.70 23.17 -5.81
C VAL A 184 -6.33 24.15 -6.92
N ALA A 185 -6.38 23.70 -8.18
CA ALA A 185 -6.34 24.61 -9.31
C ALA A 185 -7.75 24.81 -9.86
N THR A 186 -8.11 26.06 -10.12
CA THR A 186 -9.39 26.47 -10.70
C THR A 186 -9.15 27.22 -12.00
N ARG A 187 -10.13 27.24 -12.89
CA ARG A 187 -10.04 28.05 -14.09
C ARG A 187 -10.00 29.54 -13.73
N ASN A 188 -9.11 30.31 -14.34
CA ASN A 188 -8.96 31.74 -14.06
C ASN A 188 -10.08 32.62 -14.63
N ASP A 189 -10.89 32.08 -15.57
CA ASP A 189 -12.09 32.75 -16.07
C ASP A 189 -13.27 32.68 -15.07
N GLN A 190 -13.07 31.97 -13.95
CA GLN A 190 -14.05 31.83 -12.85
C GLN A 190 -13.45 32.26 -11.49
N PRO A 191 -13.14 33.55 -11.27
CA PRO A 191 -12.45 33.99 -10.04
C PRO A 191 -13.27 33.76 -8.76
N GLN A 192 -14.59 33.67 -8.88
CA GLN A 192 -15.44 33.30 -7.75
C GLN A 192 -15.17 31.84 -7.28
N LEU A 193 -14.92 30.94 -8.22
CA LEU A 193 -14.61 29.55 -7.91
C LEU A 193 -13.30 29.45 -7.15
N HIS A 194 -12.27 30.20 -7.58
CA HIS A 194 -11.01 30.29 -6.85
C HIS A 194 -11.24 30.81 -5.41
N THR A 195 -11.99 31.89 -5.25
CA THR A 195 -12.28 32.47 -3.93
C THR A 195 -12.99 31.48 -3.00
N ILE A 196 -13.92 30.67 -3.54
CA ILE A 196 -14.63 29.63 -2.78
C ILE A 196 -13.65 28.55 -2.33
N PHE A 197 -12.85 28.00 -3.25
CA PHE A 197 -11.90 26.94 -2.92
C PHE A 197 -10.79 27.44 -2.01
N GLN A 198 -10.31 28.67 -2.14
CA GLN A 198 -9.35 29.25 -1.20
C GLN A 198 -9.90 29.26 0.23
N LYS A 199 -11.14 29.74 0.43
CA LYS A 199 -11.78 29.75 1.76
C LYS A 199 -11.97 28.33 2.30
N LEU A 200 -12.32 27.37 1.46
CA LEU A 200 -12.47 25.97 1.86
C LEU A 200 -11.13 25.36 2.28
N VAL A 201 -10.07 25.62 1.52
CA VAL A 201 -8.71 25.19 1.88
C VAL A 201 -8.26 25.81 3.19
N ASP A 202 -8.50 27.11 3.40
CA ASP A 202 -8.15 27.82 4.64
C ASP A 202 -8.95 27.29 5.85
N SER A 203 -10.13 26.72 5.62
CA SER A 203 -10.96 26.11 6.66
C SER A 203 -10.52 24.71 7.09
N LEU A 204 -9.59 24.07 6.38
CA LEU A 204 -9.11 22.72 6.71
C LEU A 204 -8.21 22.76 7.94
N GLU A 205 -8.61 22.10 9.00
CA GLU A 205 -7.82 21.96 10.21
C GLU A 205 -6.67 20.95 10.04
N ALA A 206 -5.59 21.17 10.78
CA ALA A 206 -4.44 20.24 10.75
C ALA A 206 -4.82 18.80 11.17
N THR A 207 -5.74 18.70 12.15
CA THR A 207 -6.28 17.43 12.64
C THR A 207 -7.04 16.66 11.58
N GLU A 208 -7.84 17.33 10.78
CA GLU A 208 -8.61 16.72 9.69
C GLU A 208 -7.72 16.27 8.55
N ARG A 209 -6.74 17.10 8.18
CA ARG A 209 -5.72 16.73 7.19
C ARG A 209 -5.00 15.46 7.63
N GLN A 210 -4.58 15.40 8.89
CA GLN A 210 -3.88 14.23 9.44
C GLN A 210 -4.79 13.00 9.46
N GLN A 211 -6.04 13.10 9.86
CA GLN A 211 -7.00 11.99 9.86
C GLN A 211 -7.23 11.39 8.47
N ILE A 212 -7.34 12.25 7.44
CA ILE A 212 -7.46 11.78 6.06
C ILE A 212 -6.19 11.02 5.66
N LEU A 213 -5.01 11.60 5.90
CA LEU A 213 -3.74 10.98 5.54
C LEU A 213 -3.51 9.66 6.30
N ASP A 214 -3.76 9.63 7.61
CA ASP A 214 -3.59 8.42 8.44
C ASP A 214 -4.47 7.28 7.95
N ARG A 215 -5.70 7.55 7.50
CA ARG A 215 -6.58 6.54 6.92
C ARG A 215 -5.94 5.85 5.71
N TRP A 216 -5.32 6.62 4.83
CA TRP A 216 -4.69 6.10 3.63
C TRP A 216 -3.35 5.43 3.90
N PHE A 217 -2.56 5.95 4.84
CA PHE A 217 -1.27 5.38 5.22
C PHE A 217 -1.42 4.17 6.17
N ALA A 218 -2.43 4.13 7.05
CA ALA A 218 -2.71 3.00 7.91
C ALA A 218 -3.15 1.76 7.12
N VAL A 219 -3.98 1.95 6.10
CA VAL A 219 -4.41 0.86 5.20
C VAL A 219 -3.22 0.22 4.46
N GLN A 220 -2.18 1.00 4.15
CA GLN A 220 -0.98 0.49 3.50
C GLN A 220 -0.09 -0.35 4.42
N ASN A 221 -0.20 -0.19 5.74
CA ASN A 221 0.60 -0.91 6.73
C ASN A 221 -0.14 -2.09 7.39
N ALA A 222 -1.40 -2.34 7.03
CA ALA A 222 -2.12 -3.50 7.53
C ALA A 222 -1.52 -4.77 6.90
N PRO A 223 -0.85 -5.66 7.68
CA PRO A 223 -0.38 -6.91 7.13
C PRO A 223 -1.59 -7.72 6.69
N GLU A 224 -1.67 -8.07 5.41
CA GLU A 224 -2.63 -9.08 4.96
C GLU A 224 -2.28 -10.40 5.66
N PHE A 225 -2.98 -10.73 6.72
CA PHE A 225 -2.86 -12.02 7.38
C PHE A 225 -3.27 -13.11 6.39
N ASP A 226 -2.31 -13.91 5.94
CA ASP A 226 -2.58 -15.07 5.09
C ASP A 226 -3.23 -16.18 5.94
N TYR A 227 -4.55 -16.11 6.06
CA TYR A 227 -5.36 -17.12 6.78
C TYR A 227 -5.18 -18.55 6.20
N ARG A 228 -4.68 -18.70 4.98
CA ARG A 228 -4.43 -20.01 4.35
C ARG A 228 -3.37 -20.79 5.10
N LEU A 229 -2.29 -20.13 5.53
CA LEU A 229 -1.24 -20.74 6.32
C LEU A 229 -1.76 -21.17 7.69
N MET A 230 -2.57 -20.32 8.35
CA MET A 230 -3.20 -20.61 9.64
C MET A 230 -4.08 -21.86 9.55
N TRP A 231 -4.93 -21.97 8.53
CA TRP A 231 -5.78 -23.14 8.31
C TRP A 231 -5.00 -24.43 8.07
N LYS A 232 -3.87 -24.36 7.35
CA LYS A 232 -2.98 -25.53 7.15
C LYS A 232 -2.35 -25.99 8.46
N ILE A 233 -1.90 -25.05 9.30
CA ILE A 233 -1.32 -25.38 10.62
C ILE A 233 -2.41 -26.00 11.54
N LEU A 234 -3.61 -25.41 11.57
CA LEU A 234 -4.75 -25.93 12.34
C LEU A 234 -5.16 -27.35 11.90
N ALA A 235 -5.24 -27.59 10.58
CA ALA A 235 -5.54 -28.91 10.04
C ALA A 235 -4.45 -29.93 10.39
N GLY A 236 -3.17 -29.57 10.30
CA GLY A 236 -2.04 -30.41 10.72
C GLY A 236 -2.10 -30.74 12.21
N ALA A 237 -2.35 -29.77 13.07
CA ALA A 237 -2.49 -29.97 14.51
C ALA A 237 -3.66 -30.91 14.85
N LEU A 238 -4.78 -30.76 14.15
CA LEU A 238 -5.95 -31.63 14.33
C LEU A 238 -5.64 -33.08 13.95
N LEU A 239 -4.94 -33.30 12.84
CA LEU A 239 -4.52 -34.67 12.42
C LEU A 239 -3.59 -35.32 13.44
N VAL A 240 -2.63 -34.56 13.98
CA VAL A 240 -1.72 -35.06 15.04
C VAL A 240 -2.52 -35.42 16.30
N LEU A 241 -3.48 -34.59 16.69
CA LEU A 241 -4.33 -34.85 17.86
C LEU A 241 -5.17 -36.14 17.67
N LEU A 242 -5.80 -36.30 16.52
CA LEU A 242 -6.57 -37.49 16.18
C LEU A 242 -5.69 -38.76 16.18
N GLY A 243 -4.49 -38.67 15.63
CA GLY A 243 -3.49 -39.73 15.66
C GLY A 243 -3.11 -40.13 17.11
N PHE A 244 -2.87 -39.11 17.94
CA PHE A 244 -2.56 -39.36 19.38
C PHE A 244 -3.71 -40.02 20.13
N LEU A 245 -4.92 -39.57 19.89
CA LEU A 245 -6.13 -40.15 20.52
C LEU A 245 -6.32 -41.63 20.08
N TYR A 246 -6.19 -41.90 18.79
CA TYR A 246 -6.25 -43.25 18.23
C TYR A 246 -5.17 -44.16 18.86
N TRP A 247 -3.93 -43.70 18.92
CA TRP A 247 -2.82 -44.43 19.52
C TRP A 247 -3.04 -44.71 21.01
N SER A 248 -3.49 -43.72 21.75
CA SER A 248 -3.82 -43.83 23.18
C SER A 248 -4.91 -44.86 23.43
N GLN A 249 -5.97 -44.87 22.62
CA GLN A 249 -7.03 -45.88 22.73
C GLN A 249 -6.51 -47.32 22.40
N LYS A 250 -5.70 -47.44 21.37
CA LYS A 250 -5.08 -48.70 20.99
C LYS A 250 -4.17 -49.25 22.10
N LEU A 251 -3.37 -48.38 22.70
CA LEU A 251 -2.48 -48.72 23.81
C LEU A 251 -3.27 -49.19 25.05
N ARG A 252 -4.37 -48.49 25.37
CA ARG A 252 -5.28 -48.93 26.48
C ARG A 252 -5.87 -50.29 26.22
N ARG A 253 -6.33 -50.59 25.00
CA ARG A 253 -6.88 -51.91 24.66
C ARG A 253 -5.84 -53.01 24.79
N LEU A 254 -4.62 -52.79 24.31
CA LEU A 254 -3.50 -53.72 24.43
C LEU A 254 -3.12 -53.96 25.89
N ASN A 255 -3.07 -52.93 26.73
CA ASN A 255 -2.77 -53.07 28.14
C ASN A 255 -3.84 -53.88 28.89
N LEU A 256 -5.13 -53.68 28.55
CA LEU A 256 -6.21 -54.50 29.11
C LEU A 256 -6.11 -55.99 28.68
N GLN A 257 -5.80 -56.27 27.44
CA GLN A 257 -5.56 -57.62 26.94
C GLN A 257 -4.37 -58.28 27.62
N LEU A 258 -3.29 -57.53 27.80
CA LEU A 258 -2.10 -58.01 28.50
C LEU A 258 -2.39 -58.34 29.99
N ALA A 259 -3.15 -57.49 30.65
CA ALA A 259 -3.56 -57.71 32.02
C ALA A 259 -4.44 -58.95 32.15
N ALA A 260 -5.42 -59.12 31.24
CA ALA A 260 -6.26 -60.31 31.22
C ALA A 260 -5.45 -61.62 30.95
N ALA A 261 -4.52 -61.60 29.99
CA ALA A 261 -3.66 -62.73 29.71
C ALA A 261 -2.75 -63.06 30.90
N ASN A 262 -2.20 -62.07 31.57
CA ASN A 262 -1.37 -62.27 32.76
C ASN A 262 -2.20 -62.87 33.93
N ALA A 263 -3.44 -62.45 34.12
CA ALA A 263 -4.34 -63.02 35.14
C ALA A 263 -4.64 -64.50 34.85
N GLN A 264 -4.91 -64.85 33.57
CA GLN A 264 -5.09 -66.23 33.17
C GLN A 264 -3.83 -67.10 33.38
N LEU A 265 -2.66 -66.61 33.09
CA LEU A 265 -1.40 -67.30 33.33
C LEU A 265 -1.15 -67.50 34.83
N GLN A 266 -1.51 -66.56 35.68
CA GLN A 266 -1.43 -66.71 37.14
C GLN A 266 -2.38 -67.81 37.64
N GLU A 267 -3.62 -67.84 37.13
CA GLU A 267 -4.59 -68.83 37.51
C GLU A 267 -4.15 -70.27 37.13
N ILE A 268 -3.58 -70.46 35.94
CA ILE A 268 -3.04 -71.75 35.46
C ILE A 268 -1.81 -72.18 36.28
N THR A 269 -0.99 -71.25 36.75
CA THR A 269 0.21 -71.56 37.54
C THR A 269 -0.05 -71.82 39.01
N LEU A 270 -1.23 -71.39 39.54
CA LEU A 270 -1.62 -71.60 40.92
C LEU A 270 -2.07 -73.01 41.19
N LEU A 271 -2.59 -73.77 40.22
CA LEU A 271 -3.07 -75.11 40.34
C LEU A 271 -2.16 -76.12 39.63
N ASP A 272 -1.83 -77.26 40.21
CA ASP A 272 -1.14 -78.34 39.55
C ASP A 272 -2.10 -79.08 38.58
N PRO A 273 -1.75 -79.21 37.29
CA PRO A 273 -2.66 -79.72 36.25
C PRO A 273 -3.02 -81.25 36.44
N LEU A 274 -2.30 -81.97 37.27
CA LEU A 274 -2.50 -83.41 37.46
C LEU A 274 -3.35 -83.66 38.71
N THR A 275 -3.24 -82.86 39.75
CA THR A 275 -3.89 -83.15 41.06
C THR A 275 -5.00 -82.12 41.42
N GLY A 276 -5.12 -81.01 40.71
CA GLY A 276 -6.06 -79.92 40.98
C GLY A 276 -5.82 -79.17 42.29
N LEU A 277 -4.70 -79.40 42.97
CA LEU A 277 -4.32 -78.74 44.22
C LEU A 277 -3.41 -77.56 43.99
N HIS A 278 -3.34 -76.63 44.99
CA HIS A 278 -2.41 -75.52 44.89
C HIS A 278 -0.94 -75.95 44.71
N ASN A 279 -0.27 -75.37 43.74
CA ASN A 279 1.11 -75.69 43.44
C ASN A 279 2.04 -75.30 44.60
N ARG A 280 2.89 -76.24 45.03
CA ARG A 280 3.79 -76.17 46.20
C ARG A 280 4.73 -74.96 46.19
N LYS A 281 4.81 -74.24 45.11
CA LYS A 281 5.70 -73.09 44.91
C LYS A 281 5.10 -71.78 45.48
N TYR A 282 3.83 -71.84 45.90
CA TYR A 282 3.08 -70.70 46.46
C TYR A 282 2.53 -70.95 47.88
N LEU A 283 2.98 -71.99 48.53
CA LEU A 283 2.90 -72.24 49.97
C LEU A 283 4.17 -71.74 50.66
#